data_5a0c202210e3d83d56dd29dd111dc34b
#
_entry.id   5a0c202210e3d83d56dd29dd111dc34b
#
_cell.length_a   1.000
_cell.length_b   1.000
_cell.length_c   1.000
_cell.angle_alpha   90.00
_cell.angle_beta   90.00
_cell.angle_gamma   90.00
#
_symmetry.space_group_name_H-M   'P 1'
#
loop_
_entity.id
_entity.type
_entity.pdbx_description
1 polymer ?
#
loop_
_entity_poly.entity_id
_entity_poly.type
_entity_poly.pdbx_seq_one_letter_code
_entity_poly.pdbx_strand_id
1 'polypeptide(L)'
;MSVCQPTVPVLAAVSLMATAGERTPLTLTMMGGPIDARLSPTAVNNLAMNKSYSWFENNVIYRVPANFPGAGRRVYPGFLQHTGFVAMNPERHLTSHYDYFRDLIRGDDDSAESHRRFYDEYNAVLDMPAEYYLDTIKTVFQDFALVNGTWKVADELVRPQDITASALLTIEGELDDISGAGQTKAAHALCSGVPASRRLHFDAIGAGHYGIFSGRRWRESVYPEVKGFIEAHNVVAIQAGKAKGMSKGMANSMAKTGRR
;
A
#
# COMPACT_ATOMS: atom_id res chain seq x y z
N MET A 1 -4.14 7.15 0.20
CA MET A 1 -3.21 6.18 0.79
C MET A 1 -3.46 4.84 0.15
N SER A 2 -2.42 4.13 -0.24
CA SER A 2 -2.46 2.79 -0.84
C SER A 2 -1.42 1.89 -0.16
N VAL A 3 -1.76 0.61 0.03
CA VAL A 3 -0.93 -0.37 0.74
C VAL A 3 -0.77 -1.60 -0.14
N CYS A 4 0.43 -2.17 -0.19
CA CYS A 4 0.76 -3.39 -0.93
C CYS A 4 0.53 -3.24 -2.45
N GLN A 5 0.06 -4.27 -3.12
CA GLN A 5 -0.18 -4.31 -4.58
C GLN A 5 -1.00 -3.11 -5.12
N PRO A 6 -2.06 -2.60 -4.48
CA PRO A 6 -2.79 -1.42 -4.92
C PRO A 6 -1.96 -0.15 -5.12
N THR A 7 -0.73 -0.05 -4.61
CA THR A 7 0.15 1.11 -4.85
C THR A 7 0.40 1.33 -6.34
N VAL A 8 0.56 0.26 -7.10
CA VAL A 8 0.85 0.32 -8.55
C VAL A 8 -0.31 0.90 -9.36
N PRO A 9 -1.54 0.34 -9.31
CA PRO A 9 -2.66 0.91 -10.06
C PRO A 9 -3.10 2.29 -9.52
N VAL A 10 -2.91 2.59 -8.23
CA VAL A 10 -3.18 3.93 -7.70
C VAL A 10 -2.18 4.96 -8.27
N LEU A 11 -0.88 4.62 -8.36
CA LEU A 11 0.10 5.49 -9.00
C LEU A 11 -0.25 5.72 -10.47
N ALA A 12 -0.65 4.68 -11.19
CA ALA A 12 -1.08 4.81 -12.58
C ALA A 12 -2.30 5.71 -12.72
N ALA A 13 -3.34 5.53 -11.88
CA ALA A 13 -4.54 6.37 -11.93
C ALA A 13 -4.22 7.84 -11.67
N VAL A 14 -3.41 8.14 -10.63
CA VAL A 14 -3.01 9.53 -10.33
C VAL A 14 -2.14 10.12 -11.45
N SER A 15 -1.31 9.30 -12.12
CA SER A 15 -0.54 9.72 -13.28
C SER A 15 -1.44 10.12 -14.45
N LEU A 16 -2.43 9.30 -14.77
CA LEU A 16 -3.39 9.58 -15.83
C LEU A 16 -4.23 10.85 -15.54
N MET A 17 -4.68 11.01 -14.29
CA MET A 17 -5.35 12.26 -13.85
C MET A 17 -4.44 13.48 -14.07
N ALA A 18 -3.16 13.36 -13.68
CA ALA A 18 -2.21 14.46 -13.84
C ALA A 18 -1.96 14.78 -15.31
N THR A 19 -1.79 13.76 -16.17
CA THR A 19 -1.60 13.93 -17.62
C THR A 19 -2.83 14.59 -18.27
N ALA A 20 -4.04 14.22 -17.83
CA ALA A 20 -5.29 14.81 -18.29
C ALA A 20 -5.56 16.23 -17.73
N GLY A 21 -4.71 16.75 -16.85
CA GLY A 21 -4.90 18.04 -16.18
C GLY A 21 -6.03 18.03 -15.14
N GLU A 22 -6.45 16.87 -14.68
CA GLU A 22 -7.46 16.71 -13.65
C GLU A 22 -6.89 16.99 -12.24
N ARG A 23 -7.81 17.26 -11.31
CA ARG A 23 -7.43 17.47 -9.90
C ARG A 23 -6.94 16.19 -9.24
N THR A 24 -5.65 16.10 -8.96
CA THR A 24 -5.04 14.98 -8.23
C THR A 24 -5.23 15.12 -6.70
N PRO A 25 -5.07 14.02 -5.94
CA PRO A 25 -5.04 14.07 -4.47
C PRO A 25 -3.95 15.02 -3.96
N LEU A 26 -4.17 15.67 -2.82
CA LEU A 26 -3.17 16.56 -2.20
C LEU A 26 -1.91 15.78 -1.75
N THR A 27 -2.10 14.55 -1.27
CA THR A 27 -1.03 13.65 -0.83
C THR A 27 -1.23 12.27 -1.43
N LEU A 28 -0.13 11.63 -1.79
CA LEU A 28 -0.05 10.26 -2.25
C LEU A 28 0.86 9.49 -1.29
N THR A 29 0.28 8.65 -0.44
CA THR A 29 1.01 7.79 0.49
C THR A 29 0.99 6.36 -0.03
N MET A 30 2.16 5.78 -0.26
CA MET A 30 2.36 4.45 -0.81
C MET A 30 3.16 3.61 0.19
N MET A 31 2.66 2.43 0.54
CA MET A 31 3.20 1.61 1.63
C MET A 31 3.39 0.17 1.18
N GLY A 32 4.61 -0.34 1.26
CA GLY A 32 4.94 -1.75 1.01
C GLY A 32 4.46 -2.28 -0.34
N GLY A 33 4.60 -1.53 -1.41
CA GLY A 33 4.10 -1.90 -2.73
C GLY A 33 5.18 -2.11 -3.79
N PRO A 34 4.94 -2.98 -4.77
CA PRO A 34 5.93 -3.39 -5.75
C PRO A 34 6.02 -2.39 -6.92
N ILE A 35 6.41 -1.15 -6.66
CA ILE A 35 6.57 -0.14 -7.72
C ILE A 35 7.70 -0.53 -8.67
N ASP A 36 8.84 -0.98 -8.12
CA ASP A 36 9.88 -1.66 -8.91
C ASP A 36 10.22 -3.01 -8.28
N ALA A 37 9.52 -4.04 -8.71
CA ALA A 37 9.66 -5.39 -8.17
C ALA A 37 11.03 -6.06 -8.48
N ARG A 38 11.90 -5.40 -9.23
CA ARG A 38 13.28 -5.85 -9.52
C ARG A 38 14.24 -5.56 -8.34
N LEU A 39 13.88 -4.59 -7.50
CA LEU A 39 14.69 -4.21 -6.34
C LEU A 39 14.44 -5.16 -5.18
N SER A 40 15.52 -5.73 -4.62
CA SER A 40 15.46 -6.70 -3.52
C SER A 40 14.33 -7.74 -3.70
N PRO A 41 14.35 -8.54 -4.79
CA PRO A 41 13.22 -9.40 -5.15
C PRO A 41 12.98 -10.48 -4.10
N THR A 42 11.74 -10.57 -3.64
CA THR A 42 11.26 -11.56 -2.68
C THR A 42 10.90 -12.88 -3.36
N ALA A 43 10.48 -13.89 -2.59
CA ALA A 43 10.04 -15.18 -3.12
C ALA A 43 8.87 -15.02 -4.12
N VAL A 44 7.95 -14.07 -3.86
CA VAL A 44 6.81 -13.77 -4.75
C VAL A 44 7.30 -13.20 -6.08
N ASN A 45 8.22 -12.23 -6.03
CA ASN A 45 8.78 -11.62 -7.23
C ASN A 45 9.53 -12.66 -8.07
N ASN A 46 10.35 -13.48 -7.42
CA ASN A 46 11.11 -14.54 -8.08
C ASN A 46 10.20 -15.59 -8.74
N LEU A 47 9.09 -15.98 -8.08
CA LEU A 47 8.10 -16.88 -8.68
C LEU A 47 7.50 -16.26 -9.96
N ALA A 48 7.09 -14.99 -9.89
CA ALA A 48 6.49 -14.29 -11.02
C ALA A 48 7.46 -14.14 -12.21
N MET A 49 8.73 -13.89 -11.94
CA MET A 49 9.77 -13.78 -12.99
C MET A 49 10.19 -15.13 -13.60
N ASN A 50 10.18 -16.20 -12.78
CA ASN A 50 10.68 -17.51 -13.22
C ASN A 50 9.62 -18.40 -13.88
N LYS A 51 8.34 -18.07 -13.78
CA LYS A 51 7.24 -18.81 -14.40
C LYS A 51 6.65 -18.02 -15.57
N SER A 52 6.26 -18.72 -16.63
CA SER A 52 5.60 -18.08 -17.79
C SER A 52 4.18 -17.60 -17.42
N TYR A 53 3.67 -16.63 -18.16
CA TYR A 53 2.27 -16.20 -18.05
C TYR A 53 1.29 -17.39 -18.18
N SER A 54 1.52 -18.27 -19.15
CA SER A 54 0.70 -19.46 -19.36
C SER A 54 0.76 -20.45 -18.20
N TRP A 55 1.88 -20.49 -17.47
CA TRP A 55 1.96 -21.28 -16.25
C TRP A 55 0.96 -20.78 -15.21
N PHE A 56 0.92 -19.47 -14.97
CA PHE A 56 -0.05 -18.88 -14.02
C PHE A 56 -1.48 -19.14 -14.47
N GLU A 57 -1.77 -18.91 -15.75
CA GLU A 57 -3.11 -19.14 -16.32
C GLU A 57 -3.60 -20.60 -16.13
N ASN A 58 -2.71 -21.57 -16.31
CA ASN A 58 -3.09 -22.98 -16.28
C ASN A 58 -3.01 -23.65 -14.90
N ASN A 59 -2.28 -23.05 -13.94
CA ASN A 59 -2.03 -23.71 -12.65
C ASN A 59 -2.70 -23.01 -11.47
N VAL A 60 -3.04 -21.70 -11.57
CA VAL A 60 -3.58 -20.97 -10.43
C VAL A 60 -4.95 -20.34 -10.71
N ILE A 61 -5.42 -20.33 -11.96
CA ILE A 61 -6.75 -19.84 -12.31
C ILE A 61 -7.75 -20.99 -12.34
N TYR A 62 -8.83 -20.80 -11.62
CA TYR A 62 -9.93 -21.77 -11.51
C TYR A 62 -11.26 -21.13 -11.89
N ARG A 63 -12.26 -21.98 -12.08
CA ARG A 63 -13.65 -21.52 -12.26
C ARG A 63 -14.41 -21.66 -10.97
N VAL A 64 -15.19 -20.63 -10.62
CA VAL A 64 -16.10 -20.69 -9.48
C VAL A 64 -17.10 -21.83 -9.69
N PRO A 65 -17.23 -22.76 -8.72
CA PRO A 65 -18.15 -23.91 -8.83
C PRO A 65 -19.62 -23.48 -8.93
N ALA A 66 -20.46 -24.38 -9.50
CA ALA A 66 -21.84 -24.07 -9.84
C ALA A 66 -22.74 -23.74 -8.62
N ASN A 67 -22.37 -24.18 -7.43
CA ASN A 67 -23.10 -23.98 -6.17
C ASN A 67 -22.77 -22.65 -5.46
N PHE A 68 -21.89 -21.81 -6.05
CA PHE A 68 -21.52 -20.52 -5.47
C PHE A 68 -21.97 -19.35 -6.36
N PRO A 69 -22.21 -18.16 -5.78
CA PRO A 69 -22.43 -16.94 -6.55
C PRO A 69 -21.25 -16.65 -7.50
N GLY A 70 -21.55 -16.29 -8.76
CA GLY A 70 -20.51 -16.06 -9.78
C GLY A 70 -20.01 -17.34 -10.46
N ALA A 71 -20.79 -18.44 -10.40
CA ALA A 71 -20.48 -19.73 -11.04
C ALA A 71 -19.94 -19.56 -12.48
N GLY A 72 -18.88 -20.28 -12.79
CA GLY A 72 -18.22 -20.26 -14.09
C GLY A 72 -17.23 -19.11 -14.32
N ARG A 73 -17.21 -18.07 -13.46
CA ARG A 73 -16.22 -16.97 -13.52
C ARG A 73 -14.81 -17.51 -13.28
N ARG A 74 -13.86 -17.03 -14.05
CA ARG A 74 -12.43 -17.35 -13.85
C ARG A 74 -11.87 -16.48 -12.73
N VAL A 75 -11.23 -17.12 -11.76
CA VAL A 75 -10.66 -16.43 -10.58
C VAL A 75 -9.31 -17.03 -10.18
N TYR A 76 -8.47 -16.22 -9.54
CA TYR A 76 -7.41 -16.71 -8.67
C TYR A 76 -8.02 -16.90 -7.27
N PRO A 77 -8.22 -18.15 -6.82
CA PRO A 77 -9.00 -18.44 -5.61
C PRO A 77 -8.33 -17.92 -4.34
N GLY A 78 -9.14 -17.44 -3.40
CA GLY A 78 -8.68 -16.96 -2.09
C GLY A 78 -7.89 -18.01 -1.32
N PHE A 79 -8.30 -19.28 -1.36
CA PHE A 79 -7.57 -20.35 -0.67
C PHE A 79 -6.16 -20.59 -1.21
N LEU A 80 -5.91 -20.40 -2.52
CA LEU A 80 -4.57 -20.48 -3.10
C LEU A 80 -3.72 -19.25 -2.72
N GLN A 81 -4.33 -18.07 -2.68
CA GLN A 81 -3.66 -16.86 -2.21
C GLN A 81 -3.19 -17.04 -0.76
N HIS A 82 -4.11 -17.50 0.10
CA HIS A 82 -3.80 -17.79 1.50
C HIS A 82 -2.69 -18.84 1.65
N THR A 83 -2.78 -19.96 0.90
CA THR A 83 -1.72 -20.98 0.89
C THR A 83 -0.37 -20.41 0.48
N GLY A 84 -0.34 -19.52 -0.53
CA GLY A 84 0.85 -18.83 -0.97
C GLY A 84 1.46 -17.95 0.13
N PHE A 85 0.64 -17.17 0.84
CA PHE A 85 1.08 -16.33 1.94
C PHE A 85 1.66 -17.15 3.11
N VAL A 86 1.01 -18.25 3.50
CA VAL A 86 1.53 -19.14 4.55
C VAL A 86 2.85 -19.78 4.11
N ALA A 87 2.96 -20.19 2.84
CA ALA A 87 4.17 -20.84 2.31
C ALA A 87 5.39 -19.90 2.22
N MET A 88 5.19 -18.58 2.22
CA MET A 88 6.31 -17.62 2.24
C MET A 88 7.05 -17.62 3.58
N ASN A 89 6.35 -17.85 4.70
CA ASN A 89 6.97 -17.87 6.03
C ASN A 89 6.25 -18.85 6.97
N PRO A 90 6.34 -20.16 6.72
CA PRO A 90 5.60 -21.18 7.46
C PRO A 90 5.99 -21.26 8.94
N GLU A 91 7.26 -21.06 9.27
CA GLU A 91 7.75 -21.09 10.66
C GLU A 91 7.13 -20.00 11.53
N ARG A 92 6.93 -18.81 10.96
CA ARG A 92 6.26 -17.71 11.65
C ARG A 92 4.82 -18.07 12.02
N HIS A 93 4.09 -18.70 11.10
CA HIS A 93 2.71 -19.12 11.35
C HIS A 93 2.63 -20.24 12.39
N LEU A 94 3.53 -21.24 12.32
CA LEU A 94 3.62 -22.29 13.32
C LEU A 94 3.92 -21.74 14.71
N THR A 95 4.90 -20.85 14.83
CA THR A 95 5.26 -20.21 16.10
C THR A 95 4.09 -19.41 16.66
N SER A 96 3.43 -18.60 15.81
CA SER A 96 2.29 -17.79 16.23
C SER A 96 1.14 -18.64 16.74
N HIS A 97 0.81 -19.75 16.08
CA HIS A 97 -0.23 -20.68 16.57
C HIS A 97 0.19 -21.40 17.86
N TYR A 98 1.46 -21.76 17.99
CA TYR A 98 1.97 -22.36 19.23
C TYR A 98 1.88 -21.38 20.41
N ASP A 99 2.26 -20.14 20.21
CA ASP A 99 2.13 -19.08 21.22
C ASP A 99 0.67 -18.84 21.61
N TYR A 100 -0.25 -18.86 20.66
CA TYR A 100 -1.69 -18.78 20.92
C TYR A 100 -2.17 -19.88 21.88
N PHE A 101 -1.75 -21.15 21.66
CA PHE A 101 -2.09 -22.24 22.59
C PHE A 101 -1.50 -22.00 23.98
N ARG A 102 -0.29 -21.45 24.07
CA ARG A 102 0.33 -21.13 25.36
C ARG A 102 -0.41 -20.02 26.08
N ASP A 103 -0.88 -19.02 25.37
CA ASP A 103 -1.66 -17.92 25.92
C ASP A 103 -2.99 -18.42 26.46
N LEU A 104 -3.69 -19.29 25.72
CA LEU A 104 -4.90 -19.96 26.21
C LEU A 104 -4.65 -20.77 27.50
N ILE A 105 -3.56 -21.54 27.57
CA ILE A 105 -3.21 -22.34 28.76
C ILE A 105 -2.90 -21.43 29.96
N ARG A 106 -2.32 -20.25 29.72
CA ARG A 106 -1.96 -19.29 30.78
C ARG A 106 -3.13 -18.40 31.21
N GLY A 107 -4.25 -18.43 30.49
CA GLY A 107 -5.37 -17.54 30.71
C GLY A 107 -5.09 -16.09 30.27
N ASP A 108 -4.17 -15.88 29.32
CA ASP A 108 -3.92 -14.58 28.71
C ASP A 108 -4.93 -14.36 27.56
N ASP A 109 -6.15 -14.00 27.96
CA ASP A 109 -7.26 -13.84 27.03
C ASP A 109 -7.06 -12.68 26.04
N ASP A 110 -6.35 -11.62 26.44
CA ASP A 110 -6.06 -10.45 25.57
C ASP A 110 -5.13 -10.81 24.43
N SER A 111 -4.06 -11.56 24.70
CA SER A 111 -3.11 -12.03 23.69
C SER A 111 -3.79 -13.05 22.77
N ALA A 112 -4.55 -13.99 23.32
CA ALA A 112 -5.30 -14.99 22.55
C ALA A 112 -6.35 -14.34 21.63
N GLU A 113 -7.11 -13.36 22.10
CA GLU A 113 -8.09 -12.63 21.29
C GLU A 113 -7.41 -11.80 20.19
N SER A 114 -6.26 -11.19 20.48
CA SER A 114 -5.49 -10.45 19.48
C SER A 114 -4.99 -11.36 18.35
N HIS A 115 -4.53 -12.57 18.69
CA HIS A 115 -4.15 -13.60 17.72
C HIS A 115 -5.34 -14.02 16.86
N ARG A 116 -6.49 -14.32 17.48
CA ARG A 116 -7.72 -14.74 16.79
C ARG A 116 -8.17 -13.69 15.80
N ARG A 117 -8.25 -12.41 16.21
CA ARG A 117 -8.62 -11.30 15.32
C ARG A 117 -7.67 -11.15 14.14
N PHE A 118 -6.37 -11.26 14.38
CA PHE A 118 -5.39 -11.21 13.30
C PHE A 118 -5.63 -12.32 12.27
N TYR A 119 -5.83 -13.56 12.71
CA TYR A 119 -6.03 -14.68 11.78
C TYR A 119 -7.42 -14.70 11.15
N ASP A 120 -8.45 -14.18 11.81
CA ASP A 120 -9.77 -13.98 11.18
C ASP A 120 -9.64 -13.04 9.96
N GLU A 121 -8.94 -11.92 10.09
CA GLU A 121 -8.66 -11.00 8.98
C GLU A 121 -7.72 -11.63 7.93
N TYR A 122 -6.65 -12.28 8.38
CA TYR A 122 -5.66 -12.89 7.51
C TYR A 122 -6.24 -14.00 6.63
N ASN A 123 -7.19 -14.76 7.16
CA ASN A 123 -7.87 -15.85 6.46
C ASN A 123 -9.01 -15.38 5.55
N ALA A 124 -9.48 -14.14 5.72
CA ALA A 124 -10.59 -13.57 4.94
C ALA A 124 -10.16 -13.12 3.53
N VAL A 125 -9.46 -14.00 2.81
CA VAL A 125 -8.98 -13.71 1.45
C VAL A 125 -10.06 -13.99 0.42
N LEU A 126 -10.42 -12.98 -0.36
CA LEU A 126 -11.42 -13.09 -1.42
C LEU A 126 -10.80 -13.62 -2.73
N ASP A 127 -11.65 -14.27 -3.54
CA ASP A 127 -11.29 -14.63 -4.90
C ASP A 127 -10.99 -13.36 -5.73
N MET A 128 -9.91 -13.41 -6.49
CA MET A 128 -9.50 -12.31 -7.36
C MET A 128 -9.89 -12.62 -8.82
N PRO A 129 -10.47 -11.69 -9.58
CA PRO A 129 -10.70 -11.90 -11.01
C PRO A 129 -9.42 -12.33 -11.73
N ALA A 130 -9.51 -13.35 -12.57
CA ALA A 130 -8.36 -13.90 -13.30
C ALA A 130 -7.66 -12.83 -14.13
N GLU A 131 -8.43 -11.99 -14.80
CA GLU A 131 -7.94 -10.91 -15.64
C GLU A 131 -7.05 -9.96 -14.85
N TYR A 132 -7.52 -9.49 -13.69
CA TYR A 132 -6.76 -8.59 -12.82
C TYR A 132 -5.47 -9.23 -12.31
N TYR A 133 -5.54 -10.49 -11.86
CA TYR A 133 -4.37 -11.22 -11.38
C TYR A 133 -3.33 -11.42 -12.48
N LEU A 134 -3.75 -11.91 -13.64
CA LEU A 134 -2.87 -12.19 -14.76
C LEU A 134 -2.25 -10.92 -15.36
N ASP A 135 -3.04 -9.85 -15.47
CA ASP A 135 -2.53 -8.54 -15.88
C ASP A 135 -1.50 -7.99 -14.89
N THR A 136 -1.72 -8.20 -13.60
CA THR A 136 -0.76 -7.81 -12.56
C THR A 136 0.55 -8.59 -12.71
N ILE A 137 0.48 -9.92 -12.86
CA ILE A 137 1.68 -10.75 -13.08
C ILE A 137 2.46 -10.25 -14.29
N LYS A 138 1.77 -10.03 -15.40
CA LYS A 138 2.43 -9.59 -16.64
C LYS A 138 2.99 -8.17 -16.50
N THR A 139 2.14 -7.21 -16.18
CA THR A 139 2.47 -5.77 -16.24
C THR A 139 3.47 -5.35 -15.17
N VAL A 140 3.30 -5.86 -13.93
CA VAL A 140 4.11 -5.43 -12.79
C VAL A 140 5.36 -6.27 -12.63
N PHE A 141 5.23 -7.61 -12.73
CA PHE A 141 6.30 -8.53 -12.33
C PHE A 141 7.08 -9.16 -13.48
N GLN A 142 6.57 -9.11 -14.72
CA GLN A 142 7.28 -9.64 -15.90
C GLN A 142 7.75 -8.56 -16.86
N ASP A 143 6.85 -7.66 -17.26
CA ASP A 143 7.15 -6.58 -18.20
C ASP A 143 7.74 -5.35 -17.49
N PHE A 144 7.53 -5.21 -16.17
CA PHE A 144 7.91 -4.03 -15.37
C PHE A 144 7.46 -2.73 -16.03
N ALA A 145 6.26 -2.74 -16.59
CA ALA A 145 5.81 -1.74 -17.55
C ALA A 145 5.78 -0.32 -16.99
N LEU A 146 5.47 -0.15 -15.68
CA LEU A 146 5.48 1.15 -15.03
C LEU A 146 6.88 1.77 -15.00
N VAL A 147 7.87 1.04 -14.51
CA VAL A 147 9.25 1.53 -14.38
C VAL A 147 9.99 1.63 -15.70
N ASN A 148 9.58 0.83 -16.70
CA ASN A 148 10.08 0.92 -18.06
C ASN A 148 9.40 2.04 -18.88
N GLY A 149 8.36 2.71 -18.32
CA GLY A 149 7.64 3.78 -18.99
C GLY A 149 6.84 3.31 -20.21
N THR A 150 6.42 2.04 -20.24
CA THR A 150 5.69 1.42 -21.36
C THR A 150 4.25 1.09 -21.06
N TRP A 151 3.81 1.28 -19.80
CA TRP A 151 2.46 0.92 -19.40
C TRP A 151 1.41 1.85 -19.99
N LYS A 152 0.45 1.24 -20.68
CA LYS A 152 -0.73 1.93 -21.22
C LYS A 152 -2.00 1.40 -20.58
N VAL A 153 -2.93 2.29 -20.31
CA VAL A 153 -4.29 1.98 -19.87
C VAL A 153 -5.25 2.64 -20.86
N ALA A 154 -6.07 1.85 -21.55
CA ALA A 154 -6.95 2.32 -22.63
C ALA A 154 -6.21 3.25 -23.64
N ASP A 155 -5.04 2.81 -24.10
CA ASP A 155 -4.13 3.51 -25.01
C ASP A 155 -3.41 4.75 -24.44
N GLU A 156 -3.75 5.22 -23.26
CA GLU A 156 -3.08 6.33 -22.56
C GLU A 156 -1.82 5.85 -21.84
N LEU A 157 -0.68 6.48 -22.09
CA LEU A 157 0.58 6.16 -21.45
C LEU A 157 0.58 6.66 -20.00
N VAL A 158 0.91 5.76 -19.05
CA VAL A 158 1.08 6.12 -17.64
C VAL A 158 2.39 6.90 -17.46
N ARG A 159 2.30 8.15 -17.02
CA ARG A 159 3.42 9.11 -16.90
C ARG A 159 3.52 9.66 -15.48
N PRO A 160 4.17 8.96 -14.54
CA PRO A 160 4.29 9.42 -13.15
C PRO A 160 5.02 10.77 -13.00
N GLN A 161 5.87 11.11 -13.95
CA GLN A 161 6.57 12.41 -13.99
C GLN A 161 5.62 13.61 -14.17
N ASP A 162 4.40 13.39 -14.66
CA ASP A 162 3.40 14.45 -14.83
C ASP A 162 2.72 14.83 -13.50
N ILE A 163 2.90 14.02 -12.45
CA ILE A 163 2.44 14.34 -11.10
C ILE A 163 3.28 15.46 -10.53
N THR A 164 2.69 16.66 -10.39
CA THR A 164 3.36 17.85 -9.84
C THR A 164 2.66 18.41 -8.60
N ALA A 165 1.36 18.19 -8.46
CA ALA A 165 0.53 18.80 -7.43
C ALA A 165 0.40 17.96 -6.15
N SER A 166 0.56 16.64 -6.23
CA SER A 166 0.50 15.74 -5.06
C SER A 166 1.83 15.72 -4.31
N ALA A 167 1.80 15.73 -2.98
CA ALA A 167 2.97 15.39 -2.17
C ALA A 167 3.11 13.87 -2.06
N LEU A 168 4.32 13.33 -2.10
CA LEU A 168 4.60 11.91 -2.17
C LEU A 168 5.27 11.42 -0.88
N LEU A 169 4.63 10.48 -0.19
CA LEU A 169 5.20 9.71 0.92
C LEU A 169 5.30 8.24 0.51
N THR A 170 6.47 7.65 0.70
CA THR A 170 6.66 6.20 0.58
C THR A 170 7.10 5.61 1.91
N ILE A 171 6.58 4.42 2.23
CA ILE A 171 6.87 3.70 3.49
C ILE A 171 7.24 2.27 3.16
N GLU A 172 8.35 1.80 3.72
CA GLU A 172 8.80 0.41 3.62
C GLU A 172 9.05 -0.17 5.00
N GLY A 173 8.86 -1.47 5.15
CA GLY A 173 9.27 -2.21 6.35
C GLY A 173 10.68 -2.75 6.17
N GLU A 174 11.55 -2.54 7.16
CA GLU A 174 12.92 -3.06 7.12
C GLU A 174 12.98 -4.59 6.93
N LEU A 175 12.01 -5.30 7.51
CA LEU A 175 11.90 -6.75 7.48
C LEU A 175 10.74 -7.22 6.59
N ASP A 176 10.39 -6.43 5.56
CA ASP A 176 9.32 -6.77 4.63
C ASP A 176 9.77 -7.89 3.68
N ASP A 177 9.16 -9.07 3.83
CA ASP A 177 9.42 -10.28 3.05
C ASP A 177 8.47 -10.45 1.84
N ILE A 178 7.55 -9.51 1.65
CA ILE A 178 6.58 -9.47 0.54
C ILE A 178 6.98 -8.41 -0.49
N SER A 179 7.23 -7.18 -0.05
CA SER A 179 7.72 -6.08 -0.88
C SER A 179 9.11 -5.67 -0.40
N GLY A 180 10.14 -6.09 -1.12
CA GLY A 180 11.53 -5.90 -0.72
C GLY A 180 11.95 -4.43 -0.69
N ALA A 181 13.01 -4.16 0.05
CA ALA A 181 13.55 -2.82 0.25
C ALA A 181 13.85 -2.11 -1.09
N GLY A 182 13.43 -0.86 -1.20
CA GLY A 182 13.58 -0.04 -2.39
C GLY A 182 12.41 -0.14 -3.38
N GLN A 183 11.60 -1.18 -3.32
CA GLN A 183 10.51 -1.38 -4.28
C GLN A 183 9.49 -0.22 -4.26
N THR A 184 9.02 0.18 -3.09
CA THR A 184 8.07 1.29 -2.96
C THR A 184 8.78 2.64 -3.15
N LYS A 185 9.98 2.78 -2.62
CA LYS A 185 10.83 3.97 -2.73
C LYS A 185 11.11 4.37 -4.18
N ALA A 186 11.12 3.41 -5.10
CA ALA A 186 11.28 3.65 -6.53
C ALA A 186 10.28 4.69 -7.10
N ALA A 187 9.11 4.86 -6.48
CA ALA A 187 8.14 5.88 -6.85
C ALA A 187 8.73 7.30 -6.88
N HIS A 188 9.73 7.59 -6.04
CA HIS A 188 10.38 8.91 -6.02
C HIS A 188 11.15 9.22 -7.30
N ALA A 189 11.76 8.21 -7.92
CA ALA A 189 12.45 8.37 -9.19
C ALA A 189 11.46 8.56 -10.34
N LEU A 190 10.36 7.84 -10.32
CA LEU A 190 9.31 7.91 -11.33
C LEU A 190 8.54 9.25 -11.28
N CYS A 191 8.18 9.70 -10.08
CA CYS A 191 7.45 10.95 -9.86
C CYS A 191 8.39 12.17 -9.87
N SER A 192 9.23 12.30 -10.90
CA SER A 192 10.24 13.36 -10.98
C SER A 192 9.66 14.78 -10.98
N GLY A 193 8.40 14.96 -11.39
CA GLY A 193 7.69 16.22 -11.34
C GLY A 193 7.30 16.71 -9.93
N VAL A 194 7.31 15.83 -8.92
CA VAL A 194 7.04 16.24 -7.53
C VAL A 194 8.29 16.94 -6.97
N PRO A 195 8.20 18.17 -6.43
CA PRO A 195 9.36 18.86 -5.83
C PRO A 195 9.95 18.09 -4.64
N ALA A 196 11.26 18.15 -4.45
CA ALA A 196 11.97 17.46 -3.35
C ALA A 196 11.39 17.82 -1.96
N SER A 197 10.99 19.09 -1.77
CA SER A 197 10.36 19.56 -0.52
C SER A 197 8.98 18.97 -0.23
N ARG A 198 8.39 18.24 -1.18
CA ARG A 198 7.10 17.58 -1.07
C ARG A 198 7.23 16.05 -1.16
N ARG A 199 8.43 15.53 -0.94
CA ARG A 199 8.73 14.09 -0.95
C ARG A 199 9.25 13.67 0.41
N LEU A 200 8.77 12.53 0.91
CA LEU A 200 9.28 11.91 2.12
C LEU A 200 9.33 10.39 1.91
N HIS A 201 10.41 9.77 2.34
CA HIS A 201 10.54 8.34 2.46
C HIS A 201 10.75 7.97 3.93
N PHE A 202 10.06 6.94 4.40
CA PHE A 202 10.14 6.47 5.76
C PHE A 202 10.38 4.95 5.81
N ASP A 203 11.52 4.55 6.40
CA ASP A 203 11.85 3.16 6.68
C ASP A 203 11.36 2.80 8.09
N ALA A 204 10.37 1.90 8.18
CA ALA A 204 9.82 1.43 9.44
C ALA A 204 10.72 0.33 10.02
N ILE A 205 11.66 0.72 10.88
CA ILE A 205 12.68 -0.17 11.47
C ILE A 205 12.04 -1.32 12.25
N GLY A 206 12.50 -2.55 11.98
CA GLY A 206 12.02 -3.80 12.58
C GLY A 206 10.58 -4.15 12.22
N ALA A 207 9.94 -3.47 11.25
CA ALA A 207 8.62 -3.81 10.76
C ALA A 207 8.72 -4.78 9.58
N GLY A 208 7.93 -5.87 9.62
CA GLY A 208 7.60 -6.66 8.44
C GLY A 208 6.41 -6.05 7.71
N HIS A 209 5.95 -6.69 6.63
CA HIS A 209 4.90 -6.16 5.75
C HIS A 209 3.65 -5.66 6.50
N TYR A 210 3.09 -6.46 7.40
CA TYR A 210 1.90 -6.09 8.18
C TYR A 210 2.19 -5.03 9.24
N GLY A 211 3.42 -4.95 9.73
CA GLY A 211 3.84 -3.99 10.77
C GLY A 211 3.78 -2.53 10.32
N ILE A 212 3.82 -2.27 9.01
CA ILE A 212 3.77 -0.91 8.46
C ILE A 212 2.36 -0.32 8.43
N PHE A 213 1.29 -1.13 8.59
CA PHE A 213 -0.10 -0.65 8.57
C PHE A 213 -1.00 -1.23 9.68
N SER A 214 -0.45 -2.08 10.56
CA SER A 214 -1.21 -2.66 11.67
C SER A 214 -0.35 -2.87 12.94
N GLY A 215 -1.01 -3.09 14.08
CA GLY A 215 -0.37 -3.39 15.34
C GLY A 215 0.33 -2.20 16.02
N ARG A 216 1.25 -2.51 16.94
CA ARG A 216 1.91 -1.50 17.77
C ARG A 216 2.81 -0.57 16.96
N ARG A 217 3.64 -1.11 16.05
CA ARG A 217 4.56 -0.31 15.23
C ARG A 217 3.82 0.71 14.35
N TRP A 218 2.70 0.29 13.76
CA TRP A 218 1.83 1.20 13.05
C TRP A 218 1.40 2.37 13.94
N ARG A 219 0.85 2.08 15.12
CA ARG A 219 0.31 3.11 16.01
C ARG A 219 1.38 4.06 16.55
N GLU A 220 2.55 3.51 16.91
CA GLU A 220 3.59 4.26 17.62
C GLU A 220 4.59 4.97 16.70
N SER A 221 4.84 4.42 15.49
CA SER A 221 5.88 4.93 14.60
C SER A 221 5.34 5.38 13.25
N VAL A 222 4.60 4.52 12.54
CA VAL A 222 4.23 4.78 11.15
C VAL A 222 3.05 5.77 11.04
N TYR A 223 2.00 5.56 11.84
CA TYR A 223 0.82 6.43 11.81
C TYR A 223 1.12 7.89 12.12
N PRO A 224 1.96 8.24 13.11
CA PRO A 224 2.35 9.62 13.36
C PRO A 224 3.02 10.29 12.15
N GLU A 225 3.90 9.57 11.43
CA GLU A 225 4.56 10.07 10.22
C GLU A 225 3.53 10.30 9.09
N VAL A 226 2.64 9.33 8.83
CA VAL A 226 1.58 9.46 7.83
C VAL A 226 0.67 10.65 8.15
N LYS A 227 0.23 10.74 9.40
CA LYS A 227 -0.64 11.83 9.86
C LYS A 227 0.05 13.18 9.71
N GLY A 228 1.27 13.32 10.21
CA GLY A 228 2.05 14.56 10.12
C GLY A 228 2.27 14.98 8.67
N PHE A 229 2.60 14.04 7.78
CA PHE A 229 2.77 14.31 6.36
C PHE A 229 1.48 14.81 5.70
N ILE A 230 0.35 14.15 5.97
CA ILE A 230 -0.96 14.56 5.42
C ILE A 230 -1.34 15.96 5.95
N GLU A 231 -1.18 16.21 7.24
CA GLU A 231 -1.50 17.50 7.85
C GLU A 231 -0.64 18.63 7.29
N ALA A 232 0.67 18.38 7.12
CA ALA A 232 1.61 19.35 6.55
C ALA A 232 1.29 19.76 5.11
N HIS A 233 0.67 18.85 4.34
CA HIS A 233 0.33 19.10 2.93
C HIS A 233 -1.16 19.39 2.68
N ASN A 234 -1.98 19.45 3.73
CA ASN A 234 -3.41 19.81 3.63
C ASN A 234 -3.57 21.33 3.54
N VAL A 235 -3.40 21.88 2.36
CA VAL A 235 -3.48 23.34 2.10
C VAL A 235 -4.83 23.96 2.51
N VAL A 236 -5.92 23.21 2.51
CA VAL A 236 -7.24 23.69 2.93
C VAL A 236 -7.25 23.92 4.45
N ALA A 237 -6.72 22.97 5.23
CA ALA A 237 -6.61 23.12 6.68
C ALA A 237 -5.62 24.24 7.06
N ILE A 238 -4.51 24.38 6.34
CA ILE A 238 -3.51 25.44 6.56
C ILE A 238 -4.12 26.82 6.29
N GLN A 239 -4.90 26.99 5.23
CA GLN A 239 -5.59 28.26 4.92
C GLN A 239 -6.67 28.58 5.97
N ALA A 240 -7.46 27.60 6.39
CA ALA A 240 -8.46 27.78 7.45
C ALA A 240 -7.81 28.10 8.81
N GLY A 241 -6.66 27.52 9.12
CA GLY A 241 -5.87 27.83 10.32
C GLY A 241 -5.33 29.25 10.32
N LYS A 242 -4.79 29.70 9.18
CA LYS A 242 -4.32 31.08 9.00
C LYS A 242 -5.46 32.10 9.11
N ALA A 243 -6.62 31.83 8.51
CA ALA A 243 -7.79 32.70 8.62
C ALA A 243 -8.32 32.81 10.07
N LYS A 244 -8.37 31.70 10.82
CA LYS A 244 -8.71 31.72 12.26
C LYS A 244 -7.67 32.43 13.13
N GLY A 245 -6.40 32.32 12.79
CA GLY A 245 -5.32 33.03 13.49
C GLY A 245 -5.39 34.55 13.27
N MET A 246 -5.68 34.97 12.05
CA MET A 246 -5.87 36.40 11.72
C MET A 246 -7.11 36.98 12.39
N SER A 247 -8.22 36.27 12.49
CA SER A 247 -9.44 36.73 13.15
C SER A 247 -9.25 36.89 14.65
N LYS A 248 -8.51 35.97 15.30
CA LYS A 248 -8.14 36.10 16.74
C LYS A 248 -7.17 37.25 17.00
N GLY A 249 -6.23 37.50 16.08
CA GLY A 249 -5.29 38.62 16.15
C GLY A 249 -6.01 39.97 16.05
N MET A 250 -6.97 40.11 15.17
CA MET A 250 -7.79 41.32 15.03
C MET A 250 -8.70 41.54 16.23
N ALA A 251 -9.33 40.49 16.76
CA ALA A 251 -10.18 40.62 17.97
C ALA A 251 -9.39 41.06 19.20
N ASN A 252 -8.18 40.55 19.39
CA ASN A 252 -7.28 40.98 20.47
C ASN A 252 -6.71 42.39 20.29
N SER A 253 -6.55 42.85 19.04
CA SER A 253 -6.13 44.24 18.77
C SER A 253 -7.24 45.25 19.09
N MET A 254 -8.49 44.95 18.74
CA MET A 254 -9.65 45.80 19.04
C MET A 254 -9.97 45.85 20.53
N ALA A 255 -9.74 44.78 21.28
CA ALA A 255 -9.93 44.76 22.74
C ALA A 255 -8.91 45.59 23.50
N LYS A 256 -7.72 45.86 22.96
CA LYS A 256 -6.69 46.71 23.54
C LYS A 256 -6.85 48.19 23.24
N THR A 257 -7.56 48.55 22.17
CA THR A 257 -7.78 49.97 21.79
C THR A 257 -9.05 50.57 22.40
N GLY A 258 -9.94 49.76 23.00
CA GLY A 258 -11.19 50.22 23.64
C GLY A 258 -11.07 50.54 25.12
N ARG A 259 -9.86 50.58 25.69
CA ARG A 259 -9.61 51.03 27.09
C ARG A 259 -8.60 52.19 27.10
N ARG A 260 -9.07 53.32 26.64
CA ARG A 260 -8.50 54.65 26.98
C ARG A 260 -9.65 55.65 27.16
#